data_f528988171f3a95b907ca8575c20dc73
#
_entry.id   f528988171f3a95b907ca8575c20dc73
#
_cell.length_a   1.000
_cell.length_b   1.000
_cell.length_c   1.000
_cell.angle_alpha   90.00
_cell.angle_beta   90.00
_cell.angle_gamma   90.00
#
_symmetry.space_group_name_H-M   'P 1'
#
loop_
_entity.id
_entity.type
_entity.pdbx_description
1 polymer ?
#
loop_
_entity_poly.entity_id
_entity_poly.type
_entity_poly.pdbx_seq_one_letter_code
_entity_poly.pdbx_strand_id
1 'polypeptide(L)'
;MTNLDLRLTSDLLNEVFKPKKLITAEFLEWQYLKNPSGLACVGHMTDQGKQISNYALIPKIFKNHLCEKISLGVGVDLAVSPDSRGEGIFRKTVEKSYEAGINGNLRGILGVANSQSSPRMTGAMGWKKLPSIDLRLLKPSKSLETSTTFQMDSDQFRENAEKGVFDFEKLTPSFGYMPVWNLELLTWRLSRPGS
;
A
#
# COMPACT_ATOMS: atom_id res chain seq x y z
N MET A 1 10.01 8.01 16.96
CA MET A 1 9.92 7.97 15.49
C MET A 1 11.32 7.68 14.97
N THR A 2 11.54 6.52 14.36
CA THR A 2 12.78 6.22 13.64
C THR A 2 12.89 7.23 12.50
N ASN A 3 14.02 7.93 12.42
CA ASN A 3 14.27 8.97 11.40
C ASN A 3 14.40 8.29 10.03
N LEU A 4 13.29 8.03 9.35
CA LEU A 4 13.26 7.41 8.03
C LEU A 4 13.69 8.45 6.98
N ASP A 5 14.80 8.22 6.32
CA ASP A 5 15.24 9.03 5.18
C ASP A 5 14.64 8.43 3.89
N LEU A 6 13.68 9.16 3.30
CA LEU A 6 13.01 8.72 2.07
C LEU A 6 13.92 8.71 0.84
N ARG A 7 15.04 9.46 0.84
CA ARG A 7 16.02 9.42 -0.25
C ARG A 7 16.80 8.11 -0.18
N LEU A 8 17.31 7.74 0.99
CA LEU A 8 17.98 6.45 1.19
C LEU A 8 17.05 5.27 0.90
N THR A 9 15.75 5.40 1.27
CA THR A 9 14.75 4.40 0.92
C THR A 9 14.56 4.30 -0.59
N SER A 10 14.43 5.43 -1.28
CA SER A 10 14.32 5.49 -2.74
C SER A 10 15.51 4.82 -3.43
N ASP A 11 16.73 5.12 -2.99
CA ASP A 11 17.97 4.56 -3.54
C ASP A 11 17.99 3.03 -3.39
N LEU A 12 17.68 2.52 -2.19
CA LEU A 12 17.60 1.08 -1.93
C LEU A 12 16.55 0.40 -2.84
N LEU A 13 15.34 0.98 -2.93
CA LEU A 13 14.27 0.36 -3.72
C LEU A 13 14.63 0.33 -5.22
N ASN A 14 15.25 1.39 -5.73
CA ASN A 14 15.72 1.44 -7.11
C ASN A 14 16.86 0.46 -7.37
N GLU A 15 17.80 0.30 -6.44
CA GLU A 15 18.87 -0.70 -6.51
C GLU A 15 18.31 -2.12 -6.59
N VAL A 16 17.32 -2.43 -5.74
CA VAL A 16 16.80 -3.81 -5.59
C VAL A 16 15.80 -4.17 -6.67
N PHE A 17 14.86 -3.27 -6.99
CA PHE A 17 13.75 -3.59 -7.91
C PHE A 17 14.06 -3.25 -9.36
N LYS A 18 15.00 -2.37 -9.63
CA LYS A 18 15.37 -1.91 -10.99
C LYS A 18 14.14 -1.58 -11.84
N PRO A 19 13.22 -0.73 -11.34
CA PRO A 19 11.95 -0.46 -12.00
C PRO A 19 12.18 0.35 -13.29
N LYS A 20 11.28 0.21 -14.28
CA LYS A 20 11.33 1.01 -15.53
C LYS A 20 11.21 2.52 -15.25
N LYS A 21 10.40 2.92 -14.28
CA LYS A 21 10.25 4.29 -13.78
C LYS A 21 10.80 4.33 -12.36
N LEU A 22 11.73 5.24 -12.11
CA LEU A 22 12.35 5.35 -10.78
C LEU A 22 11.31 5.66 -9.70
N ILE A 23 11.46 4.99 -8.57
CA ILE A 23 10.76 5.32 -7.33
C ILE A 23 11.43 6.57 -6.77
N THR A 24 10.68 7.65 -6.59
CA THR A 24 11.21 8.92 -6.08
C THR A 24 10.90 9.11 -4.59
N ALA A 25 11.68 9.93 -3.90
CA ALA A 25 11.38 10.31 -2.52
C ALA A 25 10.01 10.99 -2.40
N GLU A 26 9.60 11.78 -3.41
CA GLU A 26 8.27 12.40 -3.47
C GLU A 26 7.14 11.36 -3.54
N PHE A 27 7.32 10.31 -4.35
CA PHE A 27 6.38 9.20 -4.41
C PHE A 27 6.28 8.49 -3.05
N LEU A 28 7.41 8.26 -2.37
CA LEU A 28 7.42 7.66 -1.04
C LEU A 28 6.80 8.57 0.01
N GLU A 29 7.02 9.89 -0.06
CA GLU A 29 6.35 10.87 0.80
C GLU A 29 4.83 10.81 0.64
N TRP A 30 4.35 10.80 -0.61
CA TRP A 30 2.93 10.63 -0.91
C TRP A 30 2.38 9.33 -0.33
N GLN A 31 3.08 8.22 -0.52
CA GLN A 31 2.60 6.89 -0.11
C GLN A 31 2.72 6.67 1.41
N TYR A 32 3.84 7.09 2.03
CA TYR A 32 4.15 6.76 3.42
C TYR A 32 3.66 7.82 4.42
N LEU A 33 3.69 9.09 4.04
CA LEU A 33 3.44 10.20 4.96
C LEU A 33 2.12 10.92 4.70
N LYS A 34 1.64 10.95 3.45
CA LYS A 34 0.44 11.69 3.05
C LYS A 34 -0.81 10.82 2.87
N ASN A 35 -0.75 9.56 3.27
CA ASN A 35 -1.90 8.65 3.21
C ASN A 35 -2.94 9.05 4.28
N PRO A 36 -4.20 9.37 3.89
CA PRO A 36 -5.25 9.77 4.83
C PRO A 36 -5.61 8.69 5.86
N SER A 37 -5.32 7.43 5.57
CA SER A 37 -5.56 6.33 6.51
C SER A 37 -4.50 6.23 7.62
N GLY A 38 -3.44 7.05 7.57
CA GLY A 38 -2.38 7.10 8.57
C GLY A 38 -0.97 6.96 7.99
N LEU A 39 0.02 7.21 8.84
CA LEU A 39 1.44 7.09 8.48
C LEU A 39 1.83 5.63 8.27
N ALA A 40 2.72 5.36 7.33
CA ALA A 40 3.28 4.03 7.13
C ALA A 40 4.06 3.54 8.37
N CYS A 41 3.84 2.28 8.73
CA CYS A 41 4.63 1.61 9.76
C CYS A 41 5.81 0.91 9.09
N VAL A 42 7.03 1.47 9.26
CA VAL A 42 8.20 1.05 8.49
C VAL A 42 9.24 0.38 9.37
N GLY A 43 9.65 -0.82 8.98
CA GLY A 43 10.86 -1.47 9.45
C GLY A 43 11.99 -1.23 8.44
N HIS A 44 13.11 -0.70 8.90
CA HIS A 44 14.29 -0.51 8.08
C HIS A 44 15.56 -0.74 8.87
N MET A 45 16.65 -0.95 8.17
CA MET A 45 17.99 -1.06 8.75
C MET A 45 18.97 -0.27 7.89
N THR A 46 19.94 0.31 8.56
CA THR A 46 21.05 1.06 7.94
C THR A 46 22.37 0.46 8.35
N ASP A 47 23.34 0.48 7.46
CA ASP A 47 24.72 0.13 7.72
C ASP A 47 25.62 1.17 7.05
N GLN A 48 26.60 1.71 7.78
CA GLN A 48 27.56 2.72 7.33
C GLN A 48 26.89 3.91 6.58
N GLY A 49 25.73 4.36 7.06
CA GLY A 49 24.99 5.48 6.45
C GLY A 49 24.15 5.12 5.22
N LYS A 50 24.20 3.86 4.74
CA LYS A 50 23.39 3.34 3.65
C LYS A 50 22.20 2.56 4.23
N GLN A 51 21.01 2.75 3.68
CA GLN A 51 19.86 1.90 4.03
C GLN A 51 20.01 0.55 3.32
N ILE A 52 20.02 -0.54 4.10
CA ILE A 52 20.24 -1.91 3.59
C ILE A 52 18.98 -2.75 3.53
N SER A 53 17.91 -2.30 4.18
CA SER A 53 16.62 -2.98 4.09
C SER A 53 15.45 -2.03 4.35
N ASN A 54 14.28 -2.40 3.82
CA ASN A 54 13.01 -1.69 4.00
C ASN A 54 11.84 -2.65 3.93
N TYR A 55 10.82 -2.41 4.73
CA TYR A 55 9.48 -2.96 4.58
C TYR A 55 8.47 -2.00 5.18
N ALA A 56 7.48 -1.60 4.39
CA ALA A 56 6.46 -0.66 4.82
C ALA A 56 5.09 -1.31 4.88
N LEU A 57 4.34 -1.01 5.94
CA LEU A 57 2.94 -1.36 6.12
C LEU A 57 2.13 -0.09 5.97
N ILE A 58 1.44 0.05 4.85
CA ILE A 58 0.59 1.21 4.55
C ILE A 58 -0.77 1.00 5.21
N PRO A 59 -1.19 1.85 6.15
CA PRO A 59 -2.49 1.73 6.79
C PRO A 59 -3.63 1.83 5.77
N LYS A 60 -4.61 0.95 5.91
CA LYS A 60 -5.85 0.98 5.15
C LYS A 60 -7.02 0.60 6.05
N ILE A 61 -8.06 1.41 6.04
CA ILE A 61 -9.25 1.19 6.85
C ILE A 61 -10.22 0.29 6.08
N PHE A 62 -10.73 -0.73 6.75
CA PHE A 62 -11.77 -1.63 6.27
C PHE A 62 -12.99 -1.53 7.17
N LYS A 63 -14.17 -1.78 6.62
CA LYS A 63 -15.42 -1.89 7.39
C LYS A 63 -16.18 -3.17 7.03
N ASN A 64 -16.91 -3.70 8.00
CA ASN A 64 -17.83 -4.81 7.80
C ASN A 64 -19.28 -4.31 7.55
N HIS A 65 -20.24 -5.23 7.41
CA HIS A 65 -21.66 -4.93 7.20
C HIS A 65 -22.31 -4.21 8.39
N LEU A 66 -21.72 -4.27 9.59
CA LEU A 66 -22.14 -3.53 10.79
C LEU A 66 -21.46 -2.16 10.91
N CYS A 67 -20.72 -1.73 9.88
CA CYS A 67 -19.92 -0.51 9.87
C CYS A 67 -18.79 -0.49 10.91
N GLU A 68 -18.45 -1.61 11.53
CA GLU A 68 -17.28 -1.72 12.40
C GLU A 68 -16.00 -1.61 11.58
N LYS A 69 -15.11 -0.71 12.01
CA LYS A 69 -13.88 -0.40 11.28
C LYS A 69 -12.67 -1.09 11.91
N ILE A 70 -11.79 -1.60 11.03
CA ILE A 70 -10.46 -2.10 11.42
C ILE A 70 -9.39 -1.44 10.53
N SER A 71 -8.22 -1.18 11.11
CA SER A 71 -7.05 -0.75 10.35
C SER A 71 -6.13 -1.94 10.07
N LEU A 72 -5.83 -2.18 8.79
CA LEU A 72 -4.89 -3.21 8.35
C LEU A 72 -3.70 -2.54 7.66
N GLY A 73 -2.51 -3.12 7.82
CA GLY A 73 -1.32 -2.71 7.07
C GLY A 73 -1.24 -3.43 5.73
N VAL A 74 -1.14 -2.68 4.63
CA VAL A 74 -0.81 -3.26 3.33
C VAL A 74 0.69 -3.28 3.17
N GLY A 75 1.28 -4.48 3.13
CA GLY A 75 2.73 -4.67 3.01
C GLY A 75 3.24 -4.34 1.61
N VAL A 76 4.17 -3.39 1.53
CA VAL A 76 4.80 -2.94 0.28
C VAL A 76 6.30 -2.73 0.47
N ASP A 77 7.03 -2.61 -0.61
CA ASP A 77 8.43 -2.17 -0.66
C ASP A 77 9.37 -3.01 0.23
N LEU A 78 9.14 -4.33 0.27
CA LEU A 78 10.02 -5.26 0.97
C LEU A 78 11.28 -5.49 0.16
N ALA A 79 12.37 -4.86 0.58
CA ALA A 79 13.66 -4.90 -0.07
C ALA A 79 14.79 -5.19 0.92
N VAL A 80 15.79 -5.94 0.47
CA VAL A 80 17.08 -6.12 1.17
C VAL A 80 18.17 -5.98 0.12
N SER A 81 19.15 -5.09 0.37
CA SER A 81 20.30 -4.89 -0.49
C SER A 81 20.99 -6.22 -0.81
N PRO A 82 21.37 -6.47 -2.09
CA PRO A 82 22.03 -7.71 -2.48
C PRO A 82 23.24 -8.07 -1.59
N ASP A 83 24.02 -7.08 -1.20
CA ASP A 83 25.25 -7.25 -0.43
C ASP A 83 24.98 -7.63 1.04
N SER A 84 23.77 -7.37 1.54
CA SER A 84 23.38 -7.65 2.94
C SER A 84 22.47 -8.89 3.07
N ARG A 85 22.37 -9.71 2.03
CA ARG A 85 21.57 -10.94 2.08
C ARG A 85 22.27 -12.04 2.85
N GLY A 86 21.50 -12.92 3.50
CA GLY A 86 22.03 -14.09 4.23
C GLY A 86 22.19 -13.90 5.73
N GLU A 87 22.17 -12.66 6.27
CA GLU A 87 22.42 -12.32 7.68
C GLU A 87 21.14 -12.21 8.54
N GLY A 88 20.03 -12.76 8.07
CA GLY A 88 18.74 -12.65 8.76
C GLY A 88 18.11 -11.25 8.66
N ILE A 89 18.67 -10.36 7.83
CA ILE A 89 18.20 -8.97 7.65
C ILE A 89 16.73 -8.93 7.23
N PHE A 90 16.32 -9.81 6.30
CA PHE A 90 14.92 -9.94 5.89
C PHE A 90 13.98 -10.10 7.09
N ARG A 91 14.26 -11.08 7.95
CA ARG A 91 13.43 -11.37 9.13
C ARG A 91 13.41 -10.20 10.10
N LYS A 92 14.58 -9.66 10.45
CA LYS A 92 14.71 -8.50 11.35
C LYS A 92 13.94 -7.29 10.83
N THR A 93 13.97 -7.05 9.50
CA THR A 93 13.24 -5.94 8.87
C THR A 93 11.72 -6.13 8.97
N VAL A 94 11.25 -7.34 8.69
CA VAL A 94 9.81 -7.67 8.79
C VAL A 94 9.33 -7.56 10.24
N GLU A 95 10.08 -8.08 11.21
CA GLU A 95 9.75 -7.99 12.64
C GLU A 95 9.67 -6.53 13.10
N LYS A 96 10.61 -5.67 12.71
CA LYS A 96 10.55 -4.21 12.99
C LYS A 96 9.29 -3.55 12.41
N SER A 97 8.87 -3.96 11.20
CA SER A 97 7.62 -3.44 10.61
C SER A 97 6.40 -3.88 11.40
N TYR A 98 6.40 -5.12 11.92
CA TYR A 98 5.32 -5.63 12.75
C TYR A 98 5.23 -4.88 14.07
N GLU A 99 6.35 -4.64 14.75
CA GLU A 99 6.40 -3.84 15.96
C GLU A 99 5.87 -2.42 15.72
N ALA A 100 6.31 -1.78 14.62
CA ALA A 100 5.80 -0.49 14.22
C ALA A 100 4.28 -0.53 13.92
N GLY A 101 3.79 -1.61 13.29
CA GLY A 101 2.38 -1.82 13.00
C GLY A 101 1.54 -2.00 14.27
N ILE A 102 2.01 -2.77 15.24
CA ILE A 102 1.36 -2.94 16.54
C ILE A 102 1.25 -1.60 17.25
N ASN A 103 2.35 -0.84 17.32
CA ASN A 103 2.38 0.51 17.90
C ASN A 103 1.48 1.50 17.15
N GLY A 104 1.29 1.30 15.84
CA GLY A 104 0.38 2.05 14.96
C GLY A 104 -1.08 1.55 15.00
N ASN A 105 -1.44 0.64 15.93
CA ASN A 105 -2.77 0.05 16.08
C ASN A 105 -3.29 -0.73 14.85
N LEU A 106 -2.39 -1.29 14.03
CA LEU A 106 -2.78 -2.19 12.95
C LEU A 106 -3.26 -3.53 13.54
N ARG A 107 -4.43 -3.98 13.12
CA ARG A 107 -5.06 -5.23 13.60
C ARG A 107 -4.65 -6.46 12.78
N GLY A 108 -3.93 -6.27 11.71
CA GLY A 108 -3.43 -7.33 10.82
C GLY A 108 -2.71 -6.76 9.62
N ILE A 109 -2.18 -7.65 8.79
CA ILE A 109 -1.40 -7.27 7.62
C ILE A 109 -1.92 -8.04 6.41
N LEU A 110 -2.06 -7.34 5.29
CA LEU A 110 -2.32 -7.90 3.97
C LEU A 110 -1.11 -7.67 3.08
N GLY A 111 -0.81 -8.60 2.19
CA GLY A 111 0.28 -8.45 1.24
C GLY A 111 0.02 -9.20 -0.05
N VAL A 112 0.51 -8.65 -1.15
CA VAL A 112 0.62 -9.34 -2.43
C VAL A 112 2.08 -9.70 -2.62
N ALA A 113 2.39 -10.97 -2.41
CA ALA A 113 3.75 -11.48 -2.51
C ALA A 113 4.04 -12.02 -3.90
N ASN A 114 5.24 -11.79 -4.41
CA ASN A 114 5.74 -12.42 -5.63
C ASN A 114 6.31 -13.82 -5.35
N SER A 115 6.76 -14.51 -6.39
CA SER A 115 7.33 -15.87 -6.29
C SER A 115 8.58 -15.95 -5.38
N GLN A 116 9.32 -14.86 -5.19
CA GLN A 116 10.53 -14.83 -4.36
C GLN A 116 10.21 -14.59 -2.88
N SER A 117 9.24 -13.72 -2.55
CA SER A 117 8.89 -13.36 -1.18
C SER A 117 7.83 -14.30 -0.58
N SER A 118 6.91 -14.85 -1.38
CA SER A 118 5.82 -15.70 -0.92
C SER A 118 6.28 -16.89 -0.06
N PRO A 119 7.27 -17.72 -0.46
CA PRO A 119 7.71 -18.85 0.35
C PRO A 119 8.29 -18.43 1.72
N ARG A 120 8.99 -17.29 1.78
CA ARG A 120 9.58 -16.75 3.02
C ARG A 120 8.49 -16.23 3.96
N MET A 121 7.48 -15.54 3.42
CA MET A 121 6.39 -15.01 4.22
C MET A 121 5.49 -16.13 4.77
N THR A 122 5.12 -17.10 3.96
CA THR A 122 4.25 -18.21 4.39
C THR A 122 4.97 -19.23 5.27
N GLY A 123 6.23 -19.49 5.02
CA GLY A 123 7.03 -20.44 5.81
C GLY A 123 7.58 -19.82 7.10
N ALA A 124 8.51 -18.87 6.96
CA ALA A 124 9.26 -18.33 8.10
C ALA A 124 8.47 -17.32 8.94
N MET A 125 7.52 -16.58 8.34
CA MET A 125 6.78 -15.49 8.98
C MET A 125 5.32 -15.84 9.30
N GLY A 126 4.89 -17.09 9.05
CA GLY A 126 3.58 -17.60 9.46
C GLY A 126 2.38 -17.00 8.71
N TRP A 127 2.60 -16.41 7.53
CA TRP A 127 1.50 -15.86 6.73
C TRP A 127 0.61 -16.95 6.18
N LYS A 128 -0.70 -16.68 6.17
CA LYS A 128 -1.68 -17.56 5.51
C LYS A 128 -1.87 -17.09 4.07
N LYS A 129 -1.75 -18.02 3.12
CA LYS A 129 -2.04 -17.76 1.72
C LYS A 129 -3.55 -17.76 1.51
N LEU A 130 -4.08 -16.68 0.96
CA LEU A 130 -5.45 -16.59 0.48
C LEU A 130 -5.54 -17.11 -0.97
N PRO A 131 -6.74 -17.42 -1.48
CA PRO A 131 -6.94 -17.72 -2.89
C PRO A 131 -6.34 -16.63 -3.78
N SER A 132 -5.84 -17.02 -4.96
CA SER A 132 -5.27 -16.08 -5.91
C SER A 132 -6.34 -15.07 -6.37
N ILE A 133 -5.93 -13.81 -6.54
CA ILE A 133 -6.78 -12.79 -7.15
C ILE A 133 -6.74 -13.01 -8.66
N ASP A 134 -7.91 -13.21 -9.27
CA ASP A 134 -8.02 -13.32 -10.72
C ASP A 134 -7.72 -11.97 -11.38
N LEU A 135 -6.75 -11.95 -12.28
CA LEU A 135 -6.48 -10.79 -13.11
C LEU A 135 -7.34 -10.89 -14.38
N ARG A 136 -8.27 -9.94 -14.52
CA ARG A 136 -9.12 -9.86 -15.72
C ARG A 136 -8.72 -8.65 -16.54
N LEU A 137 -8.35 -8.88 -17.80
CA LEU A 137 -8.12 -7.82 -18.78
C LEU A 137 -9.46 -7.48 -19.45
N LEU A 138 -9.96 -6.29 -19.19
CA LEU A 138 -11.13 -5.76 -19.88
C LEU A 138 -10.64 -5.07 -21.16
N LYS A 139 -11.07 -5.58 -22.33
CA LYS A 139 -10.90 -4.84 -23.59
C LYS A 139 -12.00 -3.79 -23.66
N PRO A 140 -11.69 -2.50 -23.91
CA PRO A 140 -12.72 -1.52 -24.15
C PRO A 140 -13.54 -1.96 -25.38
N SER A 141 -14.85 -2.09 -25.21
CA SER A 141 -15.78 -2.37 -26.31
C SER A 141 -16.20 -1.07 -26.95
N LYS A 142 -16.22 -1.01 -28.28
CA LYS A 142 -16.77 0.11 -29.05
C LYS A 142 -18.30 0.26 -28.88
N SER A 143 -18.98 -0.73 -28.26
CA SER A 143 -20.44 -0.73 -28.06
C SER A 143 -20.91 -0.08 -26.74
N LEU A 144 -20.06 0.73 -26.09
CA LEU A 144 -20.43 1.46 -24.87
C LEU A 144 -21.25 2.73 -25.13
N GLU A 145 -21.88 2.86 -26.28
CA GLU A 145 -22.76 4.00 -26.60
C GLU A 145 -24.02 4.09 -25.71
N THR A 146 -24.32 3.05 -24.92
CA THR A 146 -25.46 3.00 -24.01
C THR A 146 -25.13 3.02 -22.51
N SER A 147 -23.86 3.04 -22.14
CA SER A 147 -23.48 3.15 -20.72
C SER A 147 -23.19 4.62 -20.38
N THR A 148 -23.83 5.11 -19.33
CA THR A 148 -23.54 6.42 -18.73
C THR A 148 -22.14 6.39 -18.08
N THR A 149 -21.10 6.27 -18.88
CA THR A 149 -19.71 6.41 -18.43
C THR A 149 -19.34 7.89 -18.51
N PHE A 150 -19.01 8.47 -17.37
CA PHE A 150 -18.47 9.81 -17.31
C PHE A 150 -16.96 9.73 -17.21
N GLN A 151 -16.26 10.36 -18.13
CA GLN A 151 -14.85 10.67 -17.96
C GLN A 151 -14.75 12.03 -17.30
N MET A 152 -14.06 12.10 -16.17
CA MET A 152 -13.81 13.36 -15.47
C MET A 152 -12.36 13.40 -15.01
N ASP A 153 -11.80 14.58 -14.96
CA ASP A 153 -10.49 14.81 -14.32
C ASP A 153 -10.60 14.89 -12.78
N SER A 154 -9.48 15.09 -12.12
CA SER A 154 -9.42 15.14 -10.65
C SER A 154 -10.22 16.30 -10.04
N ASP A 155 -10.31 17.43 -10.74
CA ASP A 155 -10.99 18.61 -10.23
C ASP A 155 -12.50 18.47 -10.39
N GLN A 156 -12.96 17.99 -11.56
CA GLN A 156 -14.36 17.63 -11.80
C GLN A 156 -14.84 16.53 -10.84
N PHE A 157 -13.98 15.53 -10.56
CA PHE A 157 -14.30 14.50 -9.58
C PHE A 157 -14.51 15.10 -8.18
N ARG A 158 -13.60 15.98 -7.74
CA ARG A 158 -13.70 16.65 -6.44
C ARG A 158 -14.98 17.48 -6.34
N GLU A 159 -15.26 18.31 -7.34
CA GLU A 159 -16.46 19.15 -7.40
C GLU A 159 -17.75 18.32 -7.31
N ASN A 160 -17.84 17.23 -8.07
CA ASN A 160 -18.99 16.33 -8.04
C ASN A 160 -19.14 15.59 -6.69
N ALA A 161 -18.04 15.22 -6.08
CA ALA A 161 -18.05 14.57 -4.79
C ALA A 161 -18.47 15.54 -3.66
N GLU A 162 -18.03 16.79 -3.70
CA GLU A 162 -18.47 17.85 -2.78
C GLU A 162 -19.96 18.18 -2.92
N LYS A 163 -20.50 18.06 -4.14
CA LYS A 163 -21.94 18.18 -4.41
C LYS A 163 -22.76 16.95 -3.99
N GLY A 164 -22.11 15.93 -3.41
CA GLY A 164 -22.79 14.73 -2.92
C GLY A 164 -23.27 13.77 -4.03
N VAL A 165 -22.73 13.89 -5.25
CA VAL A 165 -23.04 12.96 -6.36
C VAL A 165 -22.59 11.54 -6.05
N PHE A 166 -21.55 11.39 -5.20
CA PHE A 166 -21.02 10.10 -4.77
C PHE A 166 -21.25 9.89 -3.26
N ASP A 167 -22.03 8.88 -2.93
CA ASP A 167 -22.29 8.49 -1.54
C ASP A 167 -21.47 7.23 -1.18
N PHE A 168 -20.24 7.46 -0.75
CA PHE A 168 -19.33 6.37 -0.36
C PHE A 168 -19.72 5.72 0.97
N GLU A 169 -20.50 6.39 1.81
CA GLU A 169 -20.88 5.88 3.13
C GLU A 169 -21.90 4.77 3.01
N LYS A 170 -22.74 4.81 2.00
CA LYS A 170 -23.72 3.76 1.69
C LYS A 170 -23.11 2.47 1.17
N LEU A 171 -21.85 2.47 0.75
CA LEU A 171 -21.18 1.26 0.31
C LEU A 171 -20.88 0.38 1.52
N THR A 172 -21.62 -0.70 1.70
CA THR A 172 -21.40 -1.70 2.75
C THR A 172 -21.28 -3.08 2.12
N PRO A 173 -20.39 -3.96 2.63
CA PRO A 173 -20.32 -5.32 2.13
C PRO A 173 -21.52 -6.14 2.64
N SER A 174 -21.99 -7.10 1.86
CA SER A 174 -23.00 -8.06 2.30
C SER A 174 -22.45 -9.08 3.32
N PHE A 175 -21.14 -9.35 3.25
CA PHE A 175 -20.39 -10.18 4.18
C PHE A 175 -18.91 -9.77 4.19
N GLY A 176 -18.19 -10.16 5.27
CA GLY A 176 -16.76 -9.88 5.40
C GLY A 176 -16.44 -8.39 5.56
N TYR A 177 -15.31 -7.98 5.02
CA TYR A 177 -14.78 -6.62 5.11
C TYR A 177 -14.51 -6.05 3.73
N MET A 178 -14.79 -4.76 3.55
CA MET A 178 -14.41 -4.01 2.36
C MET A 178 -13.55 -2.78 2.72
N PRO A 179 -12.68 -2.30 1.82
CA PRO A 179 -11.99 -1.03 2.03
C PRO A 179 -12.97 0.12 2.19
N VAL A 180 -12.71 1.00 3.15
CA VAL A 180 -13.44 2.26 3.26
C VAL A 180 -12.95 3.20 2.17
N TRP A 181 -13.90 3.79 1.44
CA TRP A 181 -13.66 4.84 0.49
C TRP A 181 -14.32 6.13 0.98
N ASN A 182 -13.65 7.24 0.81
CA ASN A 182 -14.16 8.59 1.04
C ASN A 182 -13.48 9.57 0.07
N LEU A 183 -13.95 10.80 0.04
CA LEU A 183 -13.42 11.83 -0.85
C LEU A 183 -11.93 12.07 -0.61
N GLU A 184 -11.49 12.17 0.63
CA GLU A 184 -10.10 12.42 1.00
C GLU A 184 -9.16 11.33 0.45
N LEU A 185 -9.51 10.04 0.65
CA LEU A 185 -8.75 8.91 0.15
C LEU A 185 -8.68 8.87 -1.37
N LEU A 186 -9.80 9.20 -2.05
CA LEU A 186 -9.83 9.23 -3.51
C LEU A 186 -9.03 10.41 -4.07
N THR A 187 -9.14 11.59 -3.47
CA THR A 187 -8.32 12.75 -3.83
C THR A 187 -6.82 12.44 -3.67
N TRP A 188 -6.44 11.83 -2.55
CA TRP A 188 -5.06 11.37 -2.35
C TRP A 188 -4.63 10.36 -3.43
N ARG A 189 -5.48 9.40 -3.79
CA ARG A 189 -5.15 8.43 -4.86
C ARG A 189 -4.95 9.10 -6.22
N LEU A 190 -5.76 10.10 -6.56
CA LEU A 190 -5.66 10.85 -7.81
C LEU A 190 -4.46 11.82 -7.84
N SER A 191 -3.96 12.25 -6.67
CA SER A 191 -2.76 13.10 -6.56
C SER A 191 -1.43 12.33 -6.58
N ARG A 192 -1.44 11.06 -7.01
CA ARG A 192 -0.23 10.23 -7.07
C ARG A 192 0.83 10.86 -7.96
N PRO A 193 2.08 11.10 -7.46
CA PRO A 193 3.15 11.67 -8.25
C PRO A 193 3.49 10.81 -9.48
N GLY A 194 3.53 11.46 -10.64
CA GLY A 194 3.95 10.82 -11.88
C GLY A 194 2.94 9.84 -12.50
N SER A 195 1.65 9.98 -12.14
CA SER A 195 0.53 9.38 -12.88
C SER A 195 0.20 10.16 -14.12
#